data_20cd648f3dd8b537ad66c3f81992acb4
#
_entry.id   20cd648f3dd8b537ad66c3f81992acb4
#
_cell.length_a   1.000
_cell.length_b   1.000
_cell.length_c   1.000
_cell.angle_alpha   90.00
_cell.angle_beta   90.00
_cell.angle_gamma   90.00
#
_symmetry.space_group_name_H-M   'P 1'
#
loop_
_entity.id
_entity.type
_entity.pdbx_description
1 polymer ?
#
loop_
_entity_poly.entity_id
_entity_poly.type
_entity_poly.pdbx_seq_one_letter_code
_entity_poly.pdbx_strand_id
1 'polypeptide(L)'
;MPLFTGGRIHAEIVRADLQLKTLEEQKADLRNSIALDVKTALLNLESARNEVQVANLGVQLANEEVNQARDRFKAGVANNIEVIQAQDALARANDNQIIALYRFNQARADYARGIGQMEKVYTK
;
A
#
# COMPACT_ATOMS: atom_id res chain seq x y z
N MET A 1 51.85 16.84 32.68
CA MET A 1 52.29 15.43 32.51
C MET A 1 51.82 14.85 31.20
N PRO A 2 52.73 14.45 30.33
CA PRO A 2 52.33 13.99 28.98
C PRO A 2 51.54 12.69 28.95
N LEU A 3 51.65 11.84 30.00
CA LEU A 3 50.92 10.58 30.09
C LEU A 3 49.42 10.73 30.28
N PHE A 4 49.00 11.74 31.04
CA PHE A 4 47.57 12.03 31.24
C PHE A 4 46.91 12.61 30.02
N THR A 5 47.64 13.48 29.29
CA THR A 5 47.16 14.09 28.07
C THR A 5 47.03 13.06 26.93
N GLY A 6 47.94 12.08 26.83
CA GLY A 6 47.86 11.00 25.87
C GLY A 6 46.70 10.06 26.09
N GLY A 7 46.39 9.72 27.36
CA GLY A 7 45.22 8.89 27.71
C GLY A 7 43.91 9.58 27.44
N ARG A 8 43.83 10.89 27.68
CA ARG A 8 42.65 11.71 27.39
C ARG A 8 42.37 11.79 25.90
N ILE A 9 43.39 12.05 25.09
CA ILE A 9 43.29 12.11 23.62
C ILE A 9 42.86 10.75 23.07
N HIS A 10 43.43 9.66 23.58
CA HIS A 10 43.07 8.32 23.17
C HIS A 10 41.63 8.00 23.49
N ALA A 11 41.12 8.38 24.69
CA ALA A 11 39.74 8.20 25.06
C ALA A 11 38.79 9.00 24.19
N GLU A 12 39.15 10.22 23.81
CA GLU A 12 38.38 11.06 22.89
C GLU A 12 38.30 10.47 21.48
N ILE A 13 39.38 9.91 20.97
CA ILE A 13 39.44 9.22 19.67
C ILE A 13 38.53 8.00 19.69
N VAL A 14 38.57 7.18 20.76
CA VAL A 14 37.71 6.01 20.93
C VAL A 14 36.23 6.41 20.96
N ARG A 15 35.89 7.50 21.67
CA ARG A 15 34.53 8.03 21.70
C ARG A 15 34.06 8.47 20.31
N ALA A 16 34.90 9.17 19.57
CA ALA A 16 34.59 9.63 18.23
C ALA A 16 34.37 8.44 17.29
N ASP A 17 35.21 7.39 17.39
CA ASP A 17 35.04 6.16 16.60
C ASP A 17 33.74 5.44 16.95
N LEU A 18 33.37 5.34 18.23
CA LEU A 18 32.12 4.73 18.68
C LEU A 18 30.91 5.52 18.19
N GLN A 19 30.96 6.85 18.24
CA GLN A 19 29.90 7.70 17.73
C GLN A 19 29.74 7.54 16.21
N LEU A 20 30.84 7.43 15.49
CA LEU A 20 30.83 7.23 14.04
C LEU A 20 30.21 5.87 13.70
N LYS A 21 30.59 4.80 14.42
CA LYS A 21 30.00 3.47 14.25
C LYS A 21 28.49 3.48 14.54
N THR A 22 28.07 4.18 15.61
CA THR A 22 26.64 4.30 15.97
C THR A 22 25.88 5.02 14.85
N LEU A 23 26.45 6.08 14.28
CA LEU A 23 25.83 6.81 13.16
C LEU A 23 25.74 5.94 11.91
N GLU A 24 26.78 5.16 11.62
CA GLU A 24 26.78 4.23 10.48
C GLU A 24 25.72 3.14 10.66
N GLU A 25 25.58 2.58 11.86
CA GLU A 25 24.55 1.58 12.18
C GLU A 25 23.16 2.18 12.07
N GLN A 26 22.93 3.40 12.57
CA GLN A 26 21.66 4.10 12.45
C GLN A 26 21.31 4.37 10.98
N LYS A 27 22.30 4.73 10.17
CA LYS A 27 22.12 4.95 8.74
C LYS A 27 21.77 3.67 8.01
N ALA A 28 22.44 2.54 8.36
CA ALA A 28 22.11 1.23 7.81
C ALA A 28 20.71 0.77 8.21
N ASP A 29 20.31 0.98 9.46
CA ASP A 29 18.97 0.67 9.95
C ASP A 29 17.91 1.50 9.23
N LEU A 30 18.17 2.78 9.00
CA LEU A 30 17.28 3.65 8.25
C LEU A 30 17.11 3.17 6.79
N ARG A 31 18.20 2.80 6.14
CA ARG A 31 18.17 2.27 4.77
C ARG A 31 17.35 0.98 4.71
N ASN A 32 17.55 0.07 5.68
CA ASN A 32 16.82 -1.18 5.76
C ASN A 32 15.33 -0.94 6.02
N SER A 33 15.00 0.02 6.88
CA SER A 33 13.63 0.41 7.18
C SER A 33 12.93 0.97 5.93
N ILE A 34 13.59 1.84 5.19
CA ILE A 34 13.06 2.43 3.96
C ILE A 34 12.88 1.35 2.89
N ALA A 35 13.84 0.44 2.75
CA ALA A 35 13.74 -0.67 1.80
C ALA A 35 12.57 -1.60 2.13
N LEU A 36 12.34 -1.87 3.41
CA LEU A 36 11.19 -2.65 3.87
C LEU A 36 9.88 -1.92 3.60
N ASP A 37 9.83 -0.62 3.85
CA ASP A 37 8.64 0.21 3.59
C ASP A 37 8.29 0.23 2.11
N VAL A 38 9.28 0.36 1.24
CA VAL A 38 9.10 0.32 -0.22
C VAL A 38 8.57 -1.05 -0.66
N LYS A 39 9.14 -2.12 -0.13
CA LYS A 39 8.70 -3.49 -0.44
C LYS A 39 7.26 -3.73 0.01
N THR A 40 6.92 -3.28 1.21
CA THR A 40 5.55 -3.36 1.75
C THR A 40 4.59 -2.55 0.89
N ALA A 41 4.98 -1.32 0.50
CA ALA A 41 4.18 -0.47 -0.36
C ALA A 41 3.94 -1.11 -1.73
N LEU A 42 4.95 -1.79 -2.30
CA LEU A 42 4.81 -2.50 -3.57
C LEU A 42 3.83 -3.67 -3.45
N LEU A 43 3.92 -4.45 -2.36
CA LEU A 43 3.00 -5.57 -2.12
C LEU A 43 1.57 -5.06 -1.92
N ASN A 44 1.40 -3.95 -1.22
CA ASN A 44 0.09 -3.32 -1.04
C ASN A 44 -0.47 -2.81 -2.37
N LEU A 45 0.39 -2.27 -3.23
CA LEU A 45 -0.01 -1.80 -4.56
C LEU A 45 -0.49 -2.96 -5.43
N GLU A 46 0.24 -4.08 -5.43
CA GLU A 46 -0.16 -5.30 -6.17
C GLU A 46 -1.49 -5.85 -5.66
N SER A 47 -1.65 -5.91 -4.34
CA SER A 47 -2.89 -6.36 -3.70
C SER A 47 -4.06 -5.44 -4.06
N ALA A 48 -3.86 -4.12 -4.01
CA ALA A 48 -4.88 -3.14 -4.37
C ALA A 48 -5.26 -3.23 -5.85
N ARG A 49 -4.30 -3.48 -6.73
CA ARG A 49 -4.55 -3.72 -8.14
C ARG A 49 -5.43 -4.94 -8.37
N ASN A 50 -5.15 -6.02 -7.65
CA ASN A 50 -5.97 -7.24 -7.72
C ASN A 50 -7.38 -6.98 -7.20
N GLU A 51 -7.54 -6.19 -6.14
CA GLU A 51 -8.86 -5.80 -5.61
C GLU A 51 -9.66 -5.01 -6.66
N VAL A 52 -9.02 -4.12 -7.42
CA VAL A 52 -9.68 -3.38 -8.50
C VAL A 52 -10.17 -4.34 -9.58
N GLN A 53 -9.36 -5.32 -9.97
CA GLN A 53 -9.76 -6.31 -10.97
C GLN A 53 -10.97 -7.13 -10.49
N VAL A 54 -10.96 -7.57 -9.25
CA VAL A 54 -12.07 -8.32 -8.65
C VAL A 54 -13.33 -7.44 -8.57
N ALA A 55 -13.18 -6.18 -8.17
CA ALA A 55 -14.30 -5.24 -8.07
C ALA A 55 -14.92 -4.95 -9.45
N ASN A 56 -14.09 -4.80 -10.49
CA ASN A 56 -14.57 -4.62 -11.86
C ASN A 56 -15.36 -5.83 -12.34
N LEU A 57 -14.86 -7.03 -12.07
CA LEU A 57 -15.58 -8.27 -12.40
C LEU A 57 -16.90 -8.35 -11.63
N GLY A 58 -16.90 -7.95 -10.36
CA GLY A 58 -18.11 -7.91 -9.53
C GLY A 58 -19.19 -7.01 -10.11
N VAL A 59 -18.81 -5.83 -10.65
CA VAL A 59 -19.75 -4.92 -11.33
C VAL A 59 -20.31 -5.56 -12.60
N GLN A 60 -19.48 -6.21 -13.40
CA GLN A 60 -19.93 -6.90 -14.62
C GLN A 60 -20.93 -8.00 -14.30
N LEU A 61 -20.64 -8.84 -13.29
CA LEU A 61 -21.54 -9.91 -12.87
C LEU A 61 -22.86 -9.38 -12.32
N ALA A 62 -22.79 -8.29 -11.53
CA ALA A 62 -23.99 -7.66 -10.99
C ALA A 62 -24.88 -7.05 -12.08
N ASN A 63 -24.28 -6.46 -13.12
CA ASN A 63 -25.01 -5.99 -14.30
C ASN A 63 -25.72 -7.12 -15.03
N GLU A 64 -25.05 -8.26 -15.20
CA GLU A 64 -25.66 -9.45 -15.83
C GLU A 64 -26.83 -9.98 -15.00
N GLU A 65 -26.67 -10.01 -13.67
CA GLU A 65 -27.76 -10.43 -12.76
C GLU A 65 -28.98 -9.52 -12.86
N VAL A 66 -28.78 -8.20 -12.97
CA VAL A 66 -29.89 -7.25 -13.17
C VAL A 66 -30.58 -7.53 -14.50
N ASN A 67 -29.83 -7.74 -15.56
CA ASN A 67 -30.39 -8.02 -16.90
C ASN A 67 -31.17 -9.33 -16.88
N GLN A 68 -30.65 -10.39 -16.25
CA GLN A 68 -31.34 -11.67 -16.12
C GLN A 68 -32.61 -11.52 -15.28
N ALA A 69 -32.57 -10.80 -14.19
CA ALA A 69 -33.74 -10.58 -13.32
C ALA A 69 -34.84 -9.82 -14.06
N ARG A 70 -34.47 -8.83 -14.85
CA ARG A 70 -35.42 -8.09 -15.69
C ARG A 70 -36.05 -8.96 -16.77
N ASP A 71 -35.26 -9.79 -17.43
CA ASP A 71 -35.76 -10.70 -18.46
C ASP A 71 -36.70 -11.74 -17.88
N ARG A 72 -36.38 -12.28 -16.71
CA ARG A 72 -37.23 -13.22 -15.97
C ARG A 72 -38.53 -12.56 -15.53
N PHE A 73 -38.48 -11.31 -15.08
CA PHE A 73 -39.67 -10.54 -14.70
C PHE A 73 -40.58 -10.31 -15.92
N LYS A 74 -40.00 -9.91 -17.08
CA LYS A 74 -40.75 -9.72 -18.32
C LYS A 74 -41.37 -11.01 -18.83
N ALA A 75 -40.71 -12.12 -18.62
CA ALA A 75 -41.24 -13.45 -18.97
C ALA A 75 -42.30 -13.98 -18.00
N GLY A 76 -42.55 -13.29 -16.89
CA GLY A 76 -43.51 -13.69 -15.88
C GLY A 76 -43.02 -14.80 -14.97
N VAL A 77 -41.72 -15.13 -14.99
CA VAL A 77 -41.14 -16.24 -14.21
C VAL A 77 -40.61 -15.79 -12.85
N ALA A 78 -40.35 -14.48 -12.69
CA ALA A 78 -39.83 -13.88 -11.45
C ALA A 78 -40.70 -12.71 -11.03
N ASN A 79 -40.62 -12.35 -9.72
CA ASN A 79 -41.35 -11.20 -9.20
C ASN A 79 -40.44 -9.95 -9.15
N ASN A 80 -41.05 -8.81 -8.82
CA ASN A 80 -40.35 -7.53 -8.74
C ASN A 80 -39.24 -7.50 -7.68
N ILE A 81 -39.36 -8.31 -6.63
CA ILE A 81 -38.38 -8.41 -5.52
C ILE A 81 -37.03 -8.87 -6.04
N GLU A 82 -37.01 -9.83 -6.98
CA GLU A 82 -35.77 -10.33 -7.58
C GLU A 82 -35.02 -9.23 -8.31
N VAL A 83 -35.74 -8.36 -9.05
CA VAL A 83 -35.17 -7.21 -9.76
C VAL A 83 -34.58 -6.20 -8.76
N ILE A 84 -35.31 -5.90 -7.69
CA ILE A 84 -34.87 -4.96 -6.65
C ILE A 84 -33.61 -5.49 -5.97
N GLN A 85 -33.57 -6.79 -5.62
CA GLN A 85 -32.39 -7.41 -4.99
C GLN A 85 -31.17 -7.36 -5.92
N ALA A 86 -31.35 -7.59 -7.20
CA ALA A 86 -30.28 -7.51 -8.19
C ALA A 86 -29.76 -6.07 -8.33
N GLN A 87 -30.64 -5.08 -8.31
CA GLN A 87 -30.27 -3.67 -8.33
C GLN A 87 -29.50 -3.24 -7.08
N ASP A 88 -29.89 -3.74 -5.90
CA ASP A 88 -29.16 -3.50 -4.66
C ASP A 88 -27.76 -4.12 -4.71
N ALA A 89 -27.64 -5.32 -5.27
CA ALA A 89 -26.34 -5.98 -5.44
C ALA A 89 -25.46 -5.19 -6.40
N LEU A 90 -26.01 -4.62 -7.46
CA LEU A 90 -25.27 -3.76 -8.40
C LEU A 90 -24.79 -2.47 -7.71
N ALA A 91 -25.63 -1.84 -6.90
CA ALA A 91 -25.25 -0.67 -6.13
C ALA A 91 -24.08 -0.96 -5.19
N ARG A 92 -24.11 -2.09 -4.49
CA ARG A 92 -23.00 -2.51 -3.63
C ARG A 92 -21.73 -2.80 -4.43
N ALA A 93 -21.85 -3.42 -5.60
CA ALA A 93 -20.71 -3.69 -6.47
C ALA A 93 -20.06 -2.40 -6.95
N ASN A 94 -20.86 -1.40 -7.30
CA ASN A 94 -20.35 -0.07 -7.68
C ASN A 94 -19.64 0.62 -6.51
N ASP A 95 -20.18 0.55 -5.30
CA ASP A 95 -19.54 1.09 -4.11
C ASP A 95 -18.21 0.40 -3.83
N ASN A 96 -18.15 -0.92 -3.94
CA ASN A 96 -16.93 -1.70 -3.78
C ASN A 96 -15.88 -1.32 -4.82
N GLN A 97 -16.29 -1.05 -6.05
CA GLN A 97 -15.40 -0.60 -7.11
C GLN A 97 -14.78 0.76 -6.77
N ILE A 98 -15.57 1.70 -6.29
CA ILE A 98 -15.10 3.03 -5.88
C ILE A 98 -14.09 2.90 -4.73
N ILE A 99 -14.39 2.07 -3.73
CA ILE A 99 -13.49 1.82 -2.59
C ILE A 99 -12.18 1.20 -3.07
N ALA A 100 -12.23 0.22 -3.98
CA ALA A 100 -11.05 -0.44 -4.51
C ALA A 100 -10.17 0.54 -5.30
N LEU A 101 -10.77 1.42 -6.10
CA LEU A 101 -10.05 2.46 -6.84
C LEU A 101 -9.39 3.47 -5.89
N TYR A 102 -10.08 3.86 -4.83
CA TYR A 102 -9.53 4.75 -3.82
C TYR A 102 -8.30 4.12 -3.14
N ARG A 103 -8.41 2.85 -2.74
CA ARG A 103 -7.29 2.12 -2.12
C ARG A 103 -6.11 1.97 -3.07
N PHE A 104 -6.39 1.71 -4.34
CA PHE A 104 -5.35 1.62 -5.36
C PHE A 104 -4.60 2.95 -5.52
N ASN A 105 -5.32 4.06 -5.61
CA ASN A 105 -4.71 5.38 -5.73
C ASN A 105 -3.89 5.73 -4.50
N GLN A 106 -4.37 5.37 -3.31
CA GLN A 106 -3.66 5.58 -2.06
C GLN A 106 -2.38 4.74 -1.99
N ALA A 107 -2.46 3.46 -2.35
CA ALA A 107 -1.30 2.56 -2.39
C ALA A 107 -0.26 3.05 -3.41
N ARG A 108 -0.70 3.57 -4.54
CA ARG A 108 0.15 4.15 -5.57
C ARG A 108 0.88 5.39 -5.08
N ALA A 109 0.18 6.26 -4.34
CA ALA A 109 0.79 7.45 -3.72
C ALA A 109 1.81 7.07 -2.65
N ASP A 110 1.51 6.08 -1.82
CA ASP A 110 2.42 5.58 -0.78
C ASP A 110 3.69 4.97 -1.39
N TYR A 111 3.54 4.22 -2.47
CA TYR A 111 4.67 3.64 -3.20
C TYR A 111 5.55 4.73 -3.81
N ALA A 112 4.96 5.73 -4.45
CA ALA A 112 5.69 6.87 -5.02
C ALA A 112 6.45 7.65 -3.95
N ARG A 113 5.84 7.83 -2.78
CA ARG A 113 6.47 8.49 -1.62
C ARG A 113 7.64 7.67 -1.10
N GLY A 114 7.49 6.36 -1.00
CA GLY A 114 8.55 5.44 -0.58
C GLY A 114 9.75 5.48 -1.51
N ILE A 115 9.53 5.49 -2.82
CA ILE A 115 10.58 5.62 -3.83
C ILE A 115 11.30 6.97 -3.69
N GLY A 116 10.55 8.06 -3.48
CA GLY A 116 11.13 9.39 -3.26
C GLY A 116 12.04 9.44 -2.05
N GLN A 117 11.68 8.81 -0.94
CA GLN A 117 12.51 8.69 0.26
C GLN A 117 13.77 7.86 -0.02
N MET A 118 13.63 6.77 -0.76
CA MET A 118 14.74 5.91 -1.14
C MET A 118 15.79 6.69 -1.96
N GLU A 119 15.34 7.47 -2.94
CA GLU A 119 16.22 8.32 -3.74
C GLU A 119 17.00 9.32 -2.88
N LYS A 120 16.33 9.97 -1.92
CA LYS A 120 16.97 10.93 -1.00
C LYS A 120 18.06 10.30 -0.15
N VAL A 121 17.88 9.05 0.26
CA VAL A 121 18.86 8.34 1.11
C VAL A 121 20.04 7.83 0.28
N TYR A 122 19.80 7.34 -0.94
CA TYR A 122 20.84 6.71 -1.76
C TYR A 122 21.60 7.70 -2.67
N THR A 123 21.04 8.89 -2.94
CA THR A 123 21.70 9.91 -3.79
C THR A 123 22.63 10.85 -3.03
N LYS A 124 22.69 10.77 -1.73
CA LYS A 124 23.67 11.48 -0.89
C LYS A 124 24.66 10.49 -0.31
#